data_3ac95f04e167e9f9f36e5475ab3be555
#
_entry.id   3ac95f04e167e9f9f36e5475ab3be555
#
_cell.length_a   1.000
_cell.length_b   1.000
_cell.length_c   1.000
_cell.angle_alpha   90.00
_cell.angle_beta   90.00
_cell.angle_gamma   90.00
#
_symmetry.space_group_name_H-M   'P 1'
#
loop_
_entity.id
_entity.type
_entity.pdbx_description
1 polymer ?
#
loop_
_entity_poly.entity_id
_entity_poly.type
_entity_poly.pdbx_seq_one_letter_code
_entity_poly.pdbx_strand_id
1 'polypeptide(L)'
;RKKFSANAMKIGTNPSLEPYYGEDLGYLDCTFDSVFTTLVLCMVDDVDQVIEEAYRVLKPGGVFYFYEHVISNKRFGHTFQTILDPCWRFLTTGCHLKRDLKSALLSSNFEEVEILDFDLEINTLVKIPNIVGSARKL
;
A
#
# COMPACT_ATOMS: atom_id res chain seq x y z
N ARG A 1 -7.01 18.89 -1.61
CA ARG A 1 -7.87 18.69 -2.80
C ARG A 1 -7.56 19.69 -3.91
N LYS A 2 -7.67 21.04 -3.69
CA LYS A 2 -7.45 22.07 -4.73
C LYS A 2 -6.07 21.99 -5.42
N LYS A 3 -4.99 21.77 -4.67
CA LYS A 3 -3.62 21.66 -5.23
C LYS A 3 -3.44 20.40 -6.09
N PHE A 4 -4.00 19.27 -5.67
CA PHE A 4 -3.95 18.02 -6.41
C PHE A 4 -4.66 18.15 -7.76
N SER A 5 -5.90 18.63 -7.77
CA SER A 5 -6.67 18.82 -9.01
C SER A 5 -5.99 19.80 -9.97
N ALA A 6 -5.41 20.91 -9.46
CA ALA A 6 -4.71 21.88 -10.30
C ALA A 6 -3.44 21.28 -10.94
N ASN A 7 -2.69 20.45 -10.23
CA ASN A 7 -1.50 19.79 -10.78
C ASN A 7 -1.86 18.70 -11.81
N ALA A 8 -2.92 17.92 -11.54
CA ALA A 8 -3.41 16.92 -12.47
C ALA A 8 -3.91 17.52 -13.77
N MET A 9 -4.62 18.64 -13.72
CA MET A 9 -5.06 19.36 -14.92
C MET A 9 -3.88 19.87 -15.77
N LYS A 10 -2.75 20.25 -15.16
CA LYS A 10 -1.54 20.68 -15.89
C LYS A 10 -0.93 19.55 -16.73
N ILE A 11 -1.10 18.31 -16.34
CA ILE A 11 -0.60 17.13 -17.07
C ILE A 11 -1.69 16.45 -17.92
N GLY A 12 -2.82 17.13 -18.11
CA GLY A 12 -3.90 16.66 -18.99
C GLY A 12 -4.76 15.54 -18.43
N THR A 13 -4.75 15.30 -17.10
CA THR A 13 -5.61 14.32 -16.45
C THR A 13 -6.78 15.01 -15.73
N ASN A 14 -7.92 14.34 -15.67
CA ASN A 14 -9.11 14.82 -14.95
C ASN A 14 -9.42 13.84 -13.79
N PRO A 15 -8.74 13.98 -12.64
CA PRO A 15 -8.93 13.06 -11.52
C PRO A 15 -10.26 13.31 -10.81
N SER A 16 -10.96 12.25 -10.46
CA SER A 16 -12.03 12.27 -9.47
C SER A 16 -11.46 12.03 -8.07
N LEU A 17 -11.97 12.74 -7.07
CA LEU A 17 -11.59 12.60 -5.67
C LEU A 17 -12.81 12.15 -4.87
N GLU A 18 -12.87 10.86 -4.63
CA GLU A 18 -13.97 10.23 -3.91
C GLU A 18 -13.64 10.07 -2.41
N PRO A 19 -14.61 10.21 -1.52
CA PRO A 19 -14.42 10.09 -0.06
C PRO A 19 -14.62 8.65 0.43
N TYR A 20 -14.08 7.66 -0.30
CA TYR A 20 -14.17 6.26 0.08
C TYR A 20 -13.05 5.86 1.03
N TYR A 21 -13.30 4.81 1.82
CA TYR A 21 -12.28 4.08 2.57
C TYR A 21 -11.66 3.02 1.68
N GLY A 22 -10.41 2.63 1.97
CA GLY A 22 -9.73 1.58 1.22
C GLY A 22 -10.42 0.22 1.34
N GLU A 23 -11.08 -0.01 2.48
CA GLU A 23 -11.86 -1.21 2.81
C GLU A 23 -13.23 -1.26 2.12
N ASP A 24 -13.70 -0.14 1.56
CA ASP A 24 -14.98 -0.03 0.81
C ASP A 24 -14.88 1.10 -0.21
N LEU A 25 -14.51 0.77 -1.43
CA LEU A 25 -14.22 1.74 -2.48
C LEU A 25 -15.47 2.30 -3.16
N GLY A 26 -16.66 1.77 -2.91
CA GLY A 26 -17.92 2.25 -3.48
C GLY A 26 -18.03 2.12 -5.00
N TYR A 27 -17.09 1.43 -5.66
CA TYR A 27 -17.14 1.15 -7.11
C TYR A 27 -17.70 -0.24 -7.38
N LEU A 28 -18.22 -0.45 -8.60
CA LEU A 28 -18.66 -1.77 -9.07
C LEU A 28 -17.44 -2.69 -9.28
N ASP A 29 -17.70 -3.99 -9.27
CA ASP A 29 -16.70 -5.00 -9.61
C ASP A 29 -16.16 -4.76 -11.03
N CYS A 30 -14.92 -5.16 -11.26
CA CYS A 30 -14.28 -5.11 -12.57
C CYS A 30 -14.35 -3.72 -13.26
N THR A 31 -14.14 -2.65 -12.49
CA THR A 31 -14.21 -1.27 -13.00
C THR A 31 -12.88 -0.80 -13.58
N PHE A 32 -11.75 -1.15 -12.93
CA PHE A 32 -10.45 -0.55 -13.23
C PHE A 32 -9.51 -1.52 -13.94
N ASP A 33 -8.66 -0.98 -14.80
CA ASP A 33 -7.57 -1.73 -15.46
C ASP A 33 -6.34 -1.84 -14.53
N SER A 34 -6.16 -0.85 -13.65
CA SER A 34 -5.10 -0.85 -12.63
C SER A 34 -5.52 -0.13 -11.36
N VAL A 35 -5.01 -0.61 -10.23
CA VAL A 35 -5.10 0.03 -8.92
C VAL A 35 -3.68 0.16 -8.38
N PHE A 36 -3.38 1.23 -7.66
CA PHE A 36 -2.09 1.36 -6.99
C PHE A 36 -2.21 2.00 -5.62
N THR A 37 -1.35 1.57 -4.70
CA THR A 37 -1.18 2.16 -3.38
C THR A 37 0.25 2.63 -3.17
N THR A 38 0.40 3.71 -2.42
CA THR A 38 1.71 4.22 -2.03
C THR A 38 1.66 4.67 -0.59
N LEU A 39 2.28 3.92 0.31
CA LEU A 39 2.31 4.18 1.75
C LEU A 39 0.90 4.31 2.37
N VAL A 40 -0.03 3.51 1.90
CA VAL A 40 -1.43 3.47 2.34
C VAL A 40 -1.72 2.24 3.17
N LEU A 41 -1.28 1.05 2.71
CA LEU A 41 -1.58 -0.23 3.39
C LEU A 41 -1.02 -0.29 4.82
N CYS A 42 0.02 0.46 5.12
CA CYS A 42 0.54 0.56 6.48
C CYS A 42 -0.37 1.36 7.43
N MET A 43 -1.35 2.12 6.90
CA MET A 43 -2.20 3.06 7.65
C MET A 43 -3.67 2.62 7.78
N VAL A 44 -4.14 1.69 6.95
CA VAL A 44 -5.53 1.21 6.95
C VAL A 44 -5.82 0.32 8.16
N ASP A 45 -7.08 0.17 8.53
CA ASP A 45 -7.45 -0.66 9.68
C ASP A 45 -7.36 -2.15 9.31
N ASP A 46 -7.90 -2.55 8.18
CA ASP A 46 -7.91 -3.92 7.67
C ASP A 46 -7.22 -4.03 6.30
N VAL A 47 -5.98 -4.54 6.29
CA VAL A 47 -5.18 -4.71 5.07
C VAL A 47 -5.75 -5.76 4.14
N ASP A 48 -6.25 -6.86 4.70
CA ASP A 48 -6.76 -7.98 3.90
C ASP A 48 -8.00 -7.52 3.16
N GLN A 49 -8.88 -6.76 3.82
CA GLN A 49 -10.06 -6.19 3.19
C GLN A 49 -9.71 -5.17 2.09
N VAL A 50 -8.69 -4.33 2.28
CA VAL A 50 -8.23 -3.39 1.24
C VAL A 50 -7.68 -4.14 0.02
N ILE A 51 -6.93 -5.23 0.22
CA ILE A 51 -6.41 -6.06 -0.87
C ILE A 51 -7.56 -6.76 -1.60
N GLU A 52 -8.57 -7.27 -0.88
CA GLU A 52 -9.77 -7.85 -1.48
C GLU A 52 -10.58 -6.83 -2.27
N GLU A 53 -10.75 -5.61 -1.78
CA GLU A 53 -11.41 -4.52 -2.50
C GLU A 53 -10.62 -4.13 -3.78
N ALA A 54 -9.30 -4.04 -3.70
CA ALA A 54 -8.47 -3.81 -4.87
C ALA A 54 -8.65 -4.92 -5.92
N TYR A 55 -8.70 -6.19 -5.47
CA TYR A 55 -8.97 -7.32 -6.34
C TYR A 55 -10.38 -7.25 -6.95
N ARG A 56 -11.40 -6.94 -6.15
CA ARG A 56 -12.80 -6.86 -6.59
C ARG A 56 -13.00 -5.84 -7.71
N VAL A 57 -12.46 -4.63 -7.53
CA VAL A 57 -12.66 -3.53 -8.48
C VAL A 57 -11.79 -3.65 -9.74
N LEU A 58 -10.75 -4.49 -9.74
CA LEU A 58 -9.93 -4.77 -10.91
C LEU A 58 -10.67 -5.67 -11.90
N LYS A 59 -10.54 -5.36 -13.18
CA LYS A 59 -10.96 -6.22 -14.29
C LYS A 59 -10.10 -7.49 -14.34
N PRO A 60 -10.58 -8.59 -14.94
CA PRO A 60 -9.71 -9.68 -15.33
C PRO A 60 -8.54 -9.17 -16.19
N GLY A 61 -7.32 -9.62 -15.89
CA GLY A 61 -6.08 -9.11 -16.47
C GLY A 61 -5.55 -7.81 -15.86
N GLY A 62 -6.31 -7.18 -14.97
CA GLY A 62 -5.93 -5.95 -14.28
C GLY A 62 -4.80 -6.16 -13.26
N VAL A 63 -4.09 -5.08 -12.92
CA VAL A 63 -2.90 -5.14 -12.08
C VAL A 63 -3.01 -4.19 -10.89
N PHE A 64 -2.72 -4.72 -9.71
CA PHE A 64 -2.52 -3.97 -8.47
C PHE A 64 -1.04 -3.67 -8.29
N TYR A 65 -0.66 -2.40 -8.24
CA TYR A 65 0.70 -1.94 -7.96
C TYR A 65 0.78 -1.40 -6.54
N PHE A 66 1.88 -1.70 -5.84
CA PHE A 66 2.09 -1.26 -4.48
C PHE A 66 3.52 -0.82 -4.21
N TYR A 67 3.66 0.20 -3.35
CA TYR A 67 4.90 0.67 -2.76
C TYR A 67 4.62 0.96 -1.29
N GLU A 68 5.17 0.13 -0.38
CA GLU A 68 4.77 0.14 1.02
C GLU A 68 5.93 -0.10 1.99
N HIS A 69 5.80 0.42 3.20
CA HIS A 69 6.66 0.03 4.31
C HIS A 69 6.30 -1.37 4.81
N VAL A 70 7.33 -2.12 5.21
CA VAL A 70 7.16 -3.47 5.76
C VAL A 70 7.95 -3.67 7.05
N ILE A 71 7.59 -4.72 7.77
CA ILE A 71 8.34 -5.17 8.93
C ILE A 71 9.74 -5.62 8.51
N SER A 72 10.74 -5.30 9.34
CA SER A 72 12.12 -5.74 9.10
C SER A 72 12.26 -7.24 9.34
N ASN A 73 12.83 -7.96 8.38
CA ASN A 73 13.18 -9.37 8.52
C ASN A 73 14.40 -9.60 9.43
N LYS A 74 15.14 -8.53 9.79
CA LYS A 74 16.28 -8.60 10.70
C LYS A 74 15.79 -8.58 12.15
N ARG A 75 16.20 -9.55 12.97
CA ARG A 75 15.80 -9.70 14.38
C ARG A 75 15.92 -8.38 15.19
N PHE A 76 17.01 -7.66 15.01
CA PHE A 76 17.23 -6.37 15.68
C PHE A 76 16.28 -5.28 15.16
N GLY A 77 16.07 -5.20 13.85
CA GLY A 77 15.15 -4.26 13.22
C GLY A 77 13.71 -4.51 13.66
N HIS A 78 13.28 -5.77 13.70
CA HIS A 78 11.95 -6.16 14.18
C HIS A 78 11.68 -5.73 15.62
N THR A 79 12.65 -5.99 16.55
CA THR A 79 12.52 -5.58 17.95
C THR A 79 12.47 -4.06 18.08
N PHE A 80 13.31 -3.35 17.33
CA PHE A 80 13.35 -1.89 17.32
C PHE A 80 12.04 -1.29 16.79
N GLN A 81 11.52 -1.79 15.68
CA GLN A 81 10.22 -1.39 15.13
C GLN A 81 9.08 -1.67 16.13
N THR A 82 9.13 -2.80 16.83
CA THR A 82 8.13 -3.17 17.83
C THR A 82 8.09 -2.19 19.01
N ILE A 83 9.24 -1.73 19.48
CA ILE A 83 9.34 -0.77 20.58
C ILE A 83 8.92 0.64 20.12
N LEU A 84 9.25 1.03 18.89
CA LEU A 84 8.96 2.35 18.36
C LEU A 84 7.53 2.49 17.79
N ASP A 85 6.85 1.41 17.46
CA ASP A 85 5.54 1.43 16.81
C ASP A 85 4.49 2.35 17.50
N PRO A 86 4.32 2.34 18.83
CA PRO A 86 3.37 3.24 19.49
C PRO A 86 3.72 4.73 19.30
N CYS A 87 5.01 5.07 19.39
CA CYS A 87 5.49 6.43 19.17
C CYS A 87 5.39 6.85 17.70
N TRP A 88 5.71 5.92 16.79
CA TRP A 88 5.63 6.13 15.35
C TRP A 88 4.20 6.35 14.88
N ARG A 89 3.24 5.55 15.34
CA ARG A 89 1.81 5.72 15.07
C ARG A 89 1.29 7.09 15.46
N PHE A 90 1.74 7.60 16.60
CA PHE A 90 1.37 8.94 17.06
C PHE A 90 1.96 10.05 16.17
N LEU A 91 3.22 9.89 15.71
CA LEU A 91 3.93 10.88 14.89
C LEU A 91 3.52 10.86 13.41
N THR A 92 3.07 9.70 12.88
CA THR A 92 2.80 9.49 11.45
C THR A 92 1.32 9.28 11.11
N THR A 93 0.42 9.73 11.97
CA THR A 93 -1.04 9.61 11.76
C THR A 93 -1.55 8.18 11.56
N GLY A 94 -0.92 7.18 12.23
CA GLY A 94 -1.43 5.82 12.30
C GLY A 94 -0.66 4.75 11.53
N CYS A 95 0.50 5.08 10.94
CA CYS A 95 1.30 4.08 10.22
C CYS A 95 1.81 2.97 11.16
N HIS A 96 1.54 1.71 10.82
CA HIS A 96 1.95 0.52 11.55
C HIS A 96 3.26 -0.03 10.99
N LEU A 97 4.35 0.05 11.75
CA LEU A 97 5.66 -0.50 11.35
C LEU A 97 5.74 -2.03 11.34
N LYS A 98 4.74 -2.72 11.94
CA LYS A 98 4.76 -4.17 12.17
C LYS A 98 3.96 -4.99 11.16
N ARG A 99 3.39 -4.38 10.13
CA ARG A 99 2.53 -5.12 9.22
C ARG A 99 3.33 -6.04 8.31
N ASP A 100 2.92 -7.30 8.28
CA ASP A 100 3.43 -8.29 7.32
C ASP A 100 2.63 -8.23 6.02
N LEU A 101 2.85 -7.15 5.26
CA LEU A 101 2.17 -6.92 3.98
C LEU A 101 2.53 -7.98 2.94
N LYS A 102 3.71 -8.60 3.04
CA LYS A 102 4.10 -9.67 2.12
C LYS A 102 3.20 -10.89 2.27
N SER A 103 3.01 -11.35 3.52
CA SER A 103 2.12 -12.48 3.78
C SER A 103 0.70 -12.19 3.35
N ALA A 104 0.19 -10.98 3.60
CA ALA A 104 -1.14 -10.57 3.16
C ALA A 104 -1.27 -10.62 1.62
N LEU A 105 -0.31 -10.07 0.87
CA LEU A 105 -0.31 -10.09 -0.59
C LEU A 105 -0.18 -11.50 -1.15
N LEU A 106 0.72 -12.34 -0.59
CA LEU A 106 0.94 -13.71 -1.06
C LEU A 106 -0.22 -14.66 -0.72
N SER A 107 -1.01 -14.36 0.31
CA SER A 107 -2.21 -15.14 0.69
C SER A 107 -3.50 -14.61 0.06
N SER A 108 -3.43 -13.51 -0.69
CA SER A 108 -4.58 -12.91 -1.35
C SER A 108 -5.05 -13.70 -2.57
N ASN A 109 -6.14 -13.25 -3.18
CA ASN A 109 -6.71 -13.87 -4.38
C ASN A 109 -5.95 -13.51 -5.68
N PHE A 110 -4.88 -12.72 -5.61
CA PHE A 110 -4.05 -12.41 -6.76
C PHE A 110 -3.19 -13.61 -7.17
N GLU A 111 -3.08 -13.87 -8.48
CA GLU A 111 -2.43 -15.07 -9.01
C GLU A 111 -0.94 -14.87 -9.30
N GLU A 112 -0.57 -13.71 -9.85
CA GLU A 112 0.83 -13.38 -10.17
C GLU A 112 1.29 -12.23 -9.26
N VAL A 113 2.00 -12.57 -8.17
CA VAL A 113 2.49 -11.59 -7.20
C VAL A 113 4.01 -11.48 -7.31
N GLU A 114 4.48 -10.32 -7.76
CA GLU A 114 5.89 -9.97 -7.84
C GLU A 114 6.24 -8.94 -6.76
N ILE A 115 7.21 -9.24 -5.91
CA ILE A 115 7.63 -8.37 -4.81
C ILE A 115 9.14 -8.17 -4.86
N LEU A 116 9.57 -6.91 -4.89
CA LEU A 116 10.96 -6.50 -4.73
C LEU A 116 11.13 -5.81 -3.39
N ASP A 117 12.06 -6.35 -2.58
CA ASP A 117 12.47 -5.76 -1.31
C ASP A 117 13.59 -4.74 -1.51
N PHE A 118 13.51 -3.64 -0.80
CA PHE A 118 14.62 -2.71 -0.70
C PHE A 118 14.58 -1.92 0.60
N ASP A 119 15.74 -1.43 1.02
CA ASP A 119 15.85 -0.54 2.18
C ASP A 119 15.90 0.91 1.68
N LEU A 120 14.96 1.75 2.12
CA LEU A 120 15.05 3.20 1.94
C LEU A 120 16.06 3.76 2.94
N GLU A 121 17.18 4.26 2.44
CA GLU A 121 18.21 4.87 3.25
C GLU A 121 17.91 6.35 3.49
N ILE A 122 17.52 6.70 4.73
CA ILE A 122 17.32 8.11 5.13
C ILE A 122 18.69 8.74 5.46
N ASN A 123 19.56 7.96 6.10
CA ASN A 123 20.95 8.29 6.34
C ASN A 123 21.76 6.99 6.54
N THR A 124 23.06 7.10 6.78
CA THR A 124 23.95 5.94 6.98
C THR A 124 23.56 4.99 8.12
N LEU A 125 22.73 5.44 9.05
CA LEU A 125 22.33 4.68 10.25
C LEU A 125 20.86 4.21 10.20
N VAL A 126 20.00 4.90 9.45
CA VAL A 126 18.56 4.62 9.42
C VAL A 126 18.15 4.11 8.04
N LYS A 127 17.77 2.84 8.02
CA LYS A 127 17.21 2.16 6.85
C LYS A 127 15.78 1.72 7.17
N ILE A 128 14.86 2.05 6.28
CA ILE A 128 13.45 1.66 6.40
C ILE A 128 13.16 0.59 5.36
N PRO A 129 12.79 -0.63 5.78
CA PRO A 129 12.44 -1.68 4.83
C PRO A 129 11.16 -1.33 4.07
N ASN A 130 11.21 -1.50 2.78
CA ASN A 130 10.10 -1.26 1.85
C ASN A 130 9.96 -2.42 0.89
N ILE A 131 8.75 -2.52 0.33
CA ILE A 131 8.47 -3.36 -0.83
C ILE A 131 7.88 -2.50 -1.94
N VAL A 132 8.20 -2.88 -3.16
CA VAL A 132 7.52 -2.42 -4.37
C VAL A 132 7.19 -3.64 -5.21
N GLY A 133 6.05 -3.62 -5.87
CA GLY A 133 5.68 -4.76 -6.69
C GLY A 133 4.35 -4.62 -7.38
N SER A 134 3.93 -5.74 -7.94
CA SER A 134 2.65 -5.88 -8.63
C SER A 134 1.99 -7.21 -8.32
N ALA A 135 0.67 -7.23 -8.39
CA ALA A 135 -0.14 -8.41 -8.25
C ALA A 135 -1.23 -8.39 -9.33
N ARG A 136 -1.37 -9.48 -10.10
CA ARG A 136 -2.29 -9.56 -11.23
C ARG A 136 -3.51 -10.38 -10.89
N LYS A 137 -4.67 -9.90 -11.34
CA LYS A 137 -5.93 -10.65 -11.39
C LYS A 137 -6.04 -11.33 -12.75
N LEU A 138 -6.06 -12.66 -12.79
CA LEU A 138 -6.26 -13.44 -14.03
C LEU A 138 -7.74 -13.60 -14.41
#